data_7462ff32c618f7ea8825da15b08a4573
#
_entry.id   7462ff32c618f7ea8825da15b08a4573
#
_cell.length_a   1.000
_cell.length_b   1.000
_cell.length_c   1.000
_cell.angle_alpha   90.00
_cell.angle_beta   90.00
_cell.angle_gamma   90.00
#
_symmetry.space_group_name_H-M   'P 1'
#
loop_
_entity.id
_entity.type
_entity.pdbx_description
1 polymer ?
#
loop_
_entity_poly.entity_id
_entity_poly.type
_entity_poly.pdbx_seq_one_letter_code
_entity_poly.pdbx_strand_id
1 'polypeptide(L)'
;MAEEIDTKEFAWISEVFKKKKVFTGLSYTEREALIEDMYKISYKPEDIIFKEGDDPTACFLIYKGKVKGTKNKMLVLKKEVSTLGPGSFFGEMAFLTFAPRVATVVAEENMVCFVLLKSTFQKLLSKNPAFKSWLKSLSAKRLIKLNSL
;
A
#
# COMPACT_ATOMS: atom_id res chain seq x y z
N MET A 1 16.38 -2.94 4.56
CA MET A 1 16.31 -3.14 6.02
C MET A 1 15.24 -2.24 6.62
N ALA A 2 14.44 -2.78 7.53
CA ALA A 2 13.35 -2.03 8.15
C ALA A 2 13.90 -1.03 9.17
N GLU A 3 13.36 0.18 9.14
CA GLU A 3 13.74 1.25 10.06
C GLU A 3 12.50 1.81 10.74
N GLU A 4 12.71 2.47 11.86
CA GLU A 4 11.63 3.13 12.57
C GLU A 4 11.23 4.43 11.87
N ILE A 5 9.97 4.78 12.02
CA ILE A 5 9.40 6.01 11.48
C ILE A 5 9.61 7.11 12.51
N ASP A 6 10.22 8.23 12.10
CA ASP A 6 10.42 9.36 13.00
C ASP A 6 9.14 10.22 13.12
N THR A 7 9.18 11.19 14.02
CA THR A 7 8.02 12.05 14.31
C THR A 7 7.54 12.84 13.09
N LYS A 8 8.47 13.33 12.29
CA LYS A 8 8.14 14.09 11.08
C LYS A 8 7.48 13.21 10.02
N GLU A 9 8.02 12.01 9.86
CA GLU A 9 7.47 11.02 8.93
C GLU A 9 6.08 10.56 9.38
N PHE A 10 5.91 10.35 10.69
CA PHE A 10 4.61 9.98 11.25
C PHE A 10 3.56 11.03 10.91
N ALA A 11 3.88 12.31 11.10
CA ALA A 11 2.97 13.39 10.79
C ALA A 11 2.61 13.43 9.31
N TRP A 12 3.59 13.19 8.45
CA TRP A 12 3.36 13.15 7.00
C TRP A 12 2.43 12.00 6.62
N ILE A 13 2.66 10.81 7.17
CA ILE A 13 1.80 9.64 6.92
C ILE A 13 0.38 9.93 7.38
N SER A 14 0.23 10.52 8.56
CA SER A 14 -1.08 10.87 9.12
C SER A 14 -1.86 11.77 8.17
N GLU A 15 -1.21 12.77 7.57
CA GLU A 15 -1.85 13.64 6.59
C GLU A 15 -2.26 12.90 5.33
N VAL A 16 -1.42 11.97 4.85
CA VAL A 16 -1.76 11.15 3.69
C VAL A 16 -2.96 10.27 3.99
N PHE A 17 -2.99 9.65 5.16
CA PHE A 17 -4.09 8.74 5.55
C PHE A 17 -5.44 9.46 5.58
N LYS A 18 -5.47 10.72 6.02
CA LYS A 18 -6.70 11.51 6.03
C LYS A 18 -7.32 11.66 4.65
N LYS A 19 -6.49 11.64 3.61
CA LYS A 19 -6.92 11.88 2.22
C LYS A 19 -7.22 10.60 1.45
N LYS A 20 -6.87 9.44 2.01
CA LYS A 20 -7.08 8.16 1.35
C LYS A 20 -8.42 7.57 1.75
N LYS A 21 -9.25 7.31 0.75
CA LYS A 21 -10.62 6.85 0.95
C LYS A 21 -10.70 5.58 1.80
N VAL A 22 -9.74 4.67 1.61
CA VAL A 22 -9.69 3.41 2.34
C VAL A 22 -9.55 3.60 3.86
N PHE A 23 -9.01 4.73 4.30
CA PHE A 23 -8.81 5.01 5.73
C PHE A 23 -9.80 6.02 6.32
N THR A 24 -10.68 6.61 5.50
CA THR A 24 -11.61 7.64 6.00
C THR A 24 -12.71 7.09 6.90
N GLY A 25 -12.94 5.78 6.88
CA GLY A 25 -13.88 5.13 7.79
C GLY A 25 -13.33 4.86 9.18
N LEU A 26 -12.07 5.23 9.43
CA LEU A 26 -11.40 5.01 10.71
C LEU A 26 -11.36 6.29 11.53
N SER A 27 -11.38 6.14 12.85
CA SER A 27 -11.15 7.27 13.76
C SER A 27 -9.68 7.68 13.70
N TYR A 28 -9.39 8.85 14.24
CA TYR A 28 -8.01 9.35 14.37
C TYR A 28 -7.14 8.34 15.14
N THR A 29 -7.63 7.85 16.27
CA THR A 29 -6.91 6.89 17.10
C THR A 29 -6.61 5.60 16.35
N GLU A 30 -7.58 5.11 15.59
CA GLU A 30 -7.37 3.90 14.78
C GLU A 30 -6.34 4.10 13.69
N ARG A 31 -6.37 5.26 13.02
CA ARG A 31 -5.36 5.58 12.01
C ARG A 31 -3.96 5.66 12.61
N GLU A 32 -3.82 6.31 13.76
CA GLU A 32 -2.53 6.40 14.43
C GLU A 32 -2.00 5.03 14.84
N ALA A 33 -2.88 4.15 15.32
CA ALA A 33 -2.50 2.78 15.69
C ALA A 33 -1.93 2.02 14.51
N LEU A 34 -2.50 2.21 13.31
CA LEU A 34 -1.95 1.59 12.11
C LEU A 34 -0.55 2.11 11.81
N ILE A 35 -0.36 3.42 11.90
CA ILE A 35 0.93 4.05 11.58
C ILE A 35 2.00 3.60 12.57
N GLU A 36 1.66 3.42 13.83
CA GLU A 36 2.60 2.96 14.86
C GLU A 36 3.17 1.57 14.53
N ASP A 37 2.41 0.73 13.85
CA ASP A 37 2.86 -0.60 13.43
C ASP A 37 3.56 -0.62 12.08
N MET A 38 3.63 0.53 11.39
CA MET A 38 4.32 0.63 10.12
C MET A 38 5.83 0.75 10.32
N TYR A 39 6.58 0.43 9.29
CA TYR A 39 8.02 0.63 9.29
C TYR A 39 8.47 1.21 7.96
N LYS A 40 9.68 1.76 7.95
CA LYS A 40 10.29 2.38 6.78
C LYS A 40 11.27 1.40 6.14
N ILE A 41 11.26 1.33 4.82
CA ILE A 41 12.19 0.52 4.06
C ILE A 41 12.69 1.30 2.84
N SER A 42 13.98 1.15 2.53
CA SER A 42 14.59 1.80 1.38
C SER A 42 14.91 0.77 0.30
N TYR A 43 14.77 1.19 -0.96
CA TYR A 43 15.08 0.37 -2.12
C TYR A 43 16.02 1.13 -3.04
N LYS A 44 16.87 0.39 -3.75
CA LYS A 44 17.74 0.91 -4.80
C LYS A 44 17.08 0.69 -6.16
N PRO A 45 17.53 1.38 -7.20
CA PRO A 45 17.01 1.15 -8.54
C PRO A 45 17.07 -0.34 -8.91
N GLU A 46 16.01 -0.84 -9.51
CA GLU A 46 15.82 -2.22 -9.94
C GLU A 46 15.60 -3.24 -8.82
N ASP A 47 15.57 -2.82 -7.55
CA ASP A 47 15.18 -3.72 -6.47
C ASP A 47 13.73 -4.16 -6.65
N ILE A 48 13.48 -5.44 -6.44
CA ILE A 48 12.13 -6.01 -6.53
C ILE A 48 11.44 -5.81 -5.19
N ILE A 49 10.27 -5.18 -5.22
CA ILE A 49 9.47 -4.94 -4.02
C ILE A 49 8.57 -6.15 -3.75
N PHE A 50 7.89 -6.63 -4.78
CA PHE A 50 7.21 -7.93 -4.75
C PHE A 50 7.09 -8.47 -6.18
N LYS A 51 6.84 -9.78 -6.28
CA LYS A 51 6.78 -10.46 -7.57
C LYS A 51 5.36 -10.89 -7.92
N GLU A 52 5.08 -10.91 -9.20
CA GLU A 52 3.86 -11.51 -9.73
C GLU A 52 3.70 -12.92 -9.15
N GLY A 53 2.51 -13.23 -8.65
CA GLY A 53 2.22 -14.54 -8.06
C GLY A 53 2.48 -14.63 -6.57
N ASP A 54 3.18 -13.66 -5.97
CA ASP A 54 3.41 -13.65 -4.52
C ASP A 54 2.11 -13.45 -3.76
N ASP A 55 2.04 -14.01 -2.56
CA ASP A 55 0.93 -13.75 -1.65
C ASP A 55 0.99 -12.31 -1.17
N PRO A 56 -0.13 -11.57 -1.21
CA PRO A 56 -0.13 -10.18 -0.78
C PRO A 56 -0.14 -10.08 0.74
N THR A 57 0.97 -9.63 1.31
CA THR A 57 1.14 -9.54 2.77
C THR A 57 1.26 -8.10 3.28
N ALA A 58 1.37 -7.12 2.39
CA ALA A 58 1.58 -5.73 2.77
C ALA A 58 1.15 -4.79 1.67
N CYS A 59 0.90 -3.53 2.04
CA CYS A 59 0.83 -2.45 1.07
C CYS A 59 1.90 -1.41 1.40
N PHE A 60 2.17 -0.55 0.45
CA PHE A 60 3.31 0.35 0.48
C PHE A 60 2.87 1.78 0.19
N LEU A 61 3.33 2.70 1.02
CA LEU A 61 3.13 4.13 0.81
C LEU A 61 4.48 4.73 0.39
N ILE A 62 4.54 5.32 -0.79
CA ILE A 62 5.77 5.91 -1.30
C ILE A 62 6.03 7.24 -0.61
N TYR A 63 7.20 7.38 0.00
CA TYR A 63 7.66 8.64 0.58
C TYR A 63 8.59 9.37 -0.38
N LYS A 64 9.51 8.64 -1.02
CA LYS A 64 10.44 9.16 -2.03
C LYS A 64 10.59 8.14 -3.14
N GLY A 65 10.75 8.62 -4.37
CA GLY A 65 11.04 7.78 -5.51
C GLY A 65 9.82 7.34 -6.30
N LYS A 66 10.02 6.39 -7.18
CA LYS A 66 9.00 5.88 -8.11
C LYS A 66 9.09 4.38 -8.27
N VAL A 67 7.96 3.76 -8.61
CA VAL A 67 7.90 2.33 -8.93
C VAL A 67 7.39 2.12 -10.35
N LYS A 68 7.74 0.96 -10.90
CA LYS A 68 7.16 0.47 -12.16
C LYS A 68 6.68 -0.96 -11.98
N GLY A 69 5.65 -1.34 -12.72
CA GLY A 69 5.12 -2.70 -12.70
C GLY A 69 5.40 -3.43 -14.01
N THR A 70 5.65 -4.73 -13.89
CA THR A 70 5.82 -5.61 -15.06
C THR A 70 4.98 -6.85 -14.87
N LYS A 71 4.50 -7.41 -15.98
CA LYS A 71 3.72 -8.63 -15.97
C LYS A 71 4.27 -9.55 -17.04
N ASN A 72 4.68 -10.78 -16.65
CA ASN A 72 5.30 -11.74 -17.57
C ASN A 72 6.49 -11.12 -18.32
N LYS A 73 7.31 -10.35 -17.58
CA LYS A 73 8.47 -9.61 -18.12
C LYS A 73 8.12 -8.51 -19.13
N MET A 74 6.85 -8.21 -19.30
CA MET A 74 6.41 -7.08 -20.12
C MET A 74 6.07 -5.91 -19.22
N LEU A 75 6.52 -4.71 -19.62
CA LEU A 75 6.20 -3.50 -18.89
C LEU A 75 4.69 -3.26 -18.90
N VAL A 76 4.09 -3.11 -17.74
CA VAL A 76 2.69 -2.75 -17.63
C VAL A 76 2.61 -1.24 -17.71
N LEU A 77 2.41 -0.73 -18.91
CA LEU A 77 2.39 0.71 -19.19
C LEU A 77 1.01 1.31 -18.90
N LYS A 78 0.52 1.10 -17.71
CA LYS A 78 -0.67 1.83 -17.28
C LYS A 78 -0.20 3.14 -16.68
N LYS A 79 -0.88 4.22 -17.04
CA LYS A 79 -0.53 5.55 -16.53
C LYS A 79 -0.46 5.59 -15.01
N GLU A 80 -1.33 4.86 -14.35
CA GLU A 80 -1.37 4.78 -12.89
C GLU A 80 -0.04 4.26 -12.32
N VAL A 81 0.57 3.27 -12.97
CA VAL A 81 1.84 2.71 -12.52
C VAL A 81 2.99 3.67 -12.79
N SER A 82 3.01 4.25 -13.99
CA SER A 82 4.09 5.15 -14.39
C SER A 82 4.08 6.47 -13.62
N THR A 83 2.95 6.80 -13.00
CA THR A 83 2.83 8.04 -12.22
C THR A 83 2.86 7.84 -10.72
N LEU A 84 3.09 6.61 -10.24
CA LEU A 84 3.14 6.35 -8.81
C LEU A 84 4.41 6.91 -8.21
N GLY A 85 4.24 7.91 -7.39
CA GLY A 85 5.31 8.63 -6.70
C GLY A 85 4.93 8.95 -5.27
N PRO A 86 5.59 9.93 -4.64
CA PRO A 86 5.35 10.25 -3.22
C PRO A 86 3.89 10.53 -2.92
N GLY A 87 3.40 9.95 -1.82
CA GLY A 87 2.01 10.04 -1.41
C GLY A 87 1.10 8.98 -2.01
N SER A 88 1.60 8.17 -2.93
CA SER A 88 0.81 7.09 -3.55
C SER A 88 0.96 5.79 -2.78
N PHE A 89 -0.16 5.06 -2.68
CA PHE A 89 -0.15 3.69 -2.19
C PHE A 89 -0.10 2.72 -3.37
N PHE A 90 0.61 1.63 -3.21
CA PHE A 90 0.52 0.51 -4.14
C PHE A 90 0.50 -0.81 -3.37
N GLY A 91 0.02 -1.87 -4.03
CA GLY A 91 -0.15 -3.16 -3.38
C GLY A 91 -1.33 -3.20 -2.43
N GLU A 92 -2.19 -2.19 -2.44
CA GLU A 92 -3.35 -2.06 -1.55
C GLU A 92 -4.41 -3.15 -1.77
N MET A 93 -4.38 -3.81 -2.93
CA MET A 93 -5.28 -4.95 -3.19
C MET A 93 -5.06 -6.08 -2.19
N ALA A 94 -3.91 -6.11 -1.52
CA ALA A 94 -3.64 -7.04 -0.43
C ALA A 94 -4.71 -6.99 0.67
N PHE A 95 -5.36 -5.84 0.85
CA PHE A 95 -6.36 -5.65 1.90
C PHE A 95 -7.79 -5.95 1.43
N LEU A 96 -7.99 -5.99 0.12
CA LEU A 96 -9.31 -6.13 -0.48
C LEU A 96 -9.55 -7.53 -1.03
N THR A 97 -8.52 -8.31 -1.19
CA THR A 97 -8.58 -9.62 -1.84
C THR A 97 -7.48 -10.53 -1.32
N PHE A 98 -7.65 -11.84 -1.51
CA PHE A 98 -6.61 -12.83 -1.22
C PHE A 98 -5.91 -13.30 -2.49
N ALA A 99 -6.19 -12.65 -3.62
CA ALA A 99 -5.58 -13.02 -4.89
C ALA A 99 -4.08 -12.74 -4.88
N PRO A 100 -3.27 -13.58 -5.53
CA PRO A 100 -1.84 -13.32 -5.68
C PRO A 100 -1.57 -12.01 -6.39
N ARG A 101 -0.36 -11.47 -6.21
CA ARG A 101 0.06 -10.24 -6.90
C ARG A 101 -0.07 -10.42 -8.40
N VAL A 102 -0.65 -9.43 -9.07
CA VAL A 102 -0.90 -9.47 -10.52
C VAL A 102 0.27 -8.95 -11.34
N ALA A 103 1.28 -8.38 -10.70
CA ALA A 103 2.45 -7.84 -11.38
C ALA A 103 3.66 -7.86 -10.45
N THR A 104 4.85 -7.86 -11.05
CA THR A 104 6.10 -7.62 -10.31
C THR A 104 6.30 -6.12 -10.25
N VAL A 105 6.60 -5.61 -9.05
CA VAL A 105 6.84 -4.18 -8.85
C VAL A 105 8.29 -3.98 -8.45
N VAL A 106 8.96 -3.08 -9.16
CA VAL A 106 10.38 -2.76 -8.93
C VAL A 106 10.56 -1.27 -8.71
N ALA A 107 11.61 -0.92 -7.98
CA ALA A 107 11.99 0.48 -7.80
C ALA A 107 12.61 1.00 -9.08
N GLU A 108 12.13 2.14 -9.56
CA GLU A 108 12.68 2.80 -10.76
C GLU A 108 13.90 3.64 -10.42
N GLU A 109 13.98 4.10 -9.19
CA GLU A 109 15.06 4.94 -8.68
C GLU A 109 15.22 4.65 -7.19
N ASN A 110 16.15 5.34 -6.52
CA ASN A 110 16.23 5.23 -5.07
C ASN A 110 14.91 5.64 -4.46
N MET A 111 14.36 4.80 -3.58
CA MET A 111 13.06 5.10 -3.01
C MET A 111 13.00 4.73 -1.53
N VAL A 112 12.09 5.40 -0.85
CA VAL A 112 11.75 5.12 0.54
C VAL A 112 10.25 4.90 0.63
N CYS A 113 9.85 3.80 1.24
CA CYS A 113 8.46 3.43 1.44
C CYS A 113 8.15 3.22 2.90
N PHE A 114 6.90 3.47 3.27
CA PHE A 114 6.35 3.04 4.55
C PHE A 114 5.47 1.82 4.29
N VAL A 115 5.65 0.79 5.10
CA VAL A 115 5.01 -0.51 4.89
C VAL A 115 3.94 -0.74 5.93
N LEU A 116 2.73 -1.08 5.47
CA LEU A 116 1.62 -1.49 6.32
C LEU A 116 1.33 -2.96 6.07
N LEU A 117 1.50 -3.78 7.09
CA LEU A 117 1.28 -5.21 6.98
C LEU A 117 -0.21 -5.55 6.96
N LYS A 118 -0.57 -6.53 6.15
CA LYS A 118 -1.93 -7.04 6.08
C LYS A 118 -2.40 -7.56 7.44
N SER A 119 -1.53 -8.24 8.19
CA SER A 119 -1.87 -8.76 9.52
C SER A 119 -2.29 -7.65 10.49
N THR A 120 -1.62 -6.51 10.47
CA THR A 120 -1.98 -5.35 11.28
C THR A 120 -3.38 -4.85 10.92
N PHE A 121 -3.62 -4.73 9.63
CA PHE A 121 -4.91 -4.28 9.11
C PHE A 121 -6.04 -5.25 9.46
N GLN A 122 -5.78 -6.55 9.36
CA GLN A 122 -6.76 -7.58 9.70
C GLN A 122 -7.16 -7.54 11.17
N LYS A 123 -6.21 -7.25 12.06
CA LYS A 123 -6.50 -7.09 13.49
C LYS A 123 -7.47 -5.93 13.71
N LEU A 124 -7.28 -4.84 13.01
CA LEU A 124 -8.19 -3.70 13.09
C LEU A 124 -9.57 -4.08 12.58
N LEU A 125 -9.66 -4.79 11.46
CA LEU A 125 -10.94 -5.22 10.91
C LEU A 125 -11.73 -6.09 11.90
N SER A 126 -11.03 -6.96 12.63
CA SER A 126 -11.69 -7.84 13.60
C SER A 126 -12.29 -7.07 14.78
N LYS A 127 -11.77 -5.88 15.05
CA LYS A 127 -12.23 -5.04 16.17
C LYS A 127 -13.24 -3.98 15.73
N ASN A 128 -13.41 -3.79 14.42
CA ASN A 128 -14.30 -2.75 13.90
C ASN A 128 -15.19 -3.30 12.77
N PRO A 129 -16.29 -3.99 13.13
CA PRO A 129 -17.18 -4.58 12.10
C PRO A 129 -17.78 -3.56 11.14
N ALA A 130 -18.05 -2.35 11.60
CA ALA A 130 -18.59 -1.30 10.75
C ALA A 130 -17.61 -0.91 9.66
N PHE A 131 -16.34 -0.77 10.01
CA PHE A 131 -15.29 -0.47 9.04
C PHE A 131 -15.11 -1.64 8.06
N LYS A 132 -15.16 -2.87 8.55
CA LYS A 132 -15.07 -4.07 7.72
C LYS A 132 -16.18 -4.09 6.65
N SER A 133 -17.42 -3.81 7.04
CA SER A 133 -18.55 -3.74 6.11
C SER A 133 -18.38 -2.63 5.09
N TRP A 134 -17.94 -1.46 5.54
CA TRP A 134 -17.69 -0.32 4.66
C TRP A 134 -16.61 -0.63 3.65
N LEU A 135 -15.53 -1.28 4.09
CA LEU A 135 -14.42 -1.65 3.22
C LEU A 135 -14.85 -2.67 2.16
N LYS A 136 -15.69 -3.63 2.51
CA LYS A 136 -16.25 -4.58 1.56
C LYS A 136 -17.05 -3.89 0.47
N SER A 137 -17.86 -2.90 0.83
CA SER A 137 -18.61 -2.10 -0.14
C SER A 137 -17.68 -1.34 -1.07
N LEU A 138 -16.60 -0.78 -0.53
CA LEU A 138 -15.61 -0.04 -1.30
C LEU A 138 -14.88 -0.97 -2.28
N SER A 139 -14.48 -2.17 -1.83
CA SER A 139 -13.75 -3.11 -2.65
C SER A 139 -14.60 -3.63 -3.81
N ALA A 140 -15.89 -3.86 -3.60
CA ALA A 140 -16.79 -4.28 -4.66
C ALA A 140 -16.83 -3.27 -5.81
N LYS A 141 -16.76 -1.99 -5.50
CA LYS A 141 -16.71 -0.93 -6.52
C LYS A 141 -15.36 -0.85 -7.21
N ARG A 142 -14.28 -1.11 -6.46
CA ARG A 142 -12.90 -1.00 -6.98
C ARG A 142 -12.48 -2.17 -7.82
N LEU A 143 -12.93 -3.38 -7.50
CA LEU A 143 -12.58 -4.58 -8.26
C LEU A 143 -13.00 -4.49 -9.72
N ILE A 144 -14.03 -3.70 -10.02
CA ILE A 144 -14.47 -3.48 -11.39
C ILE A 144 -13.49 -2.58 -12.15
N LYS A 145 -12.78 -1.69 -11.45
CA LYS A 145 -11.88 -0.72 -12.07
C LYS A 145 -10.42 -1.13 -12.06
N LEU A 146 -10.03 -2.00 -11.14
CA LEU A 146 -8.63 -2.28 -10.87
C LEU A 146 -8.26 -3.70 -11.26
N ASN A 147 -7.84 -3.85 -12.50
CA ASN A 147 -7.14 -5.06 -12.94
C ASN A 147 -5.63 -4.85 -12.90
N SER A 148 -5.17 -3.94 -12.06
CA SER A 148 -3.77 -3.57 -12.02
C SER A 148 -3.27 -3.56 -10.57
N LEU A 149 -2.01 -3.77 -10.41
CA LEU A 149 -1.28 -3.70 -9.13
C LEU A 149 -2.11 -3.99 -7.86
#